data_7a227b4a583016240ec79bfd1766e30b
#
_entry.id   7a227b4a583016240ec79bfd1766e30b
#
_cell.length_a   1.000
_cell.length_b   1.000
_cell.length_c   1.000
_cell.angle_alpha   90.00
_cell.angle_beta   90.00
_cell.angle_gamma   90.00
#
_symmetry.space_group_name_H-M   'P 1'
#
loop_
_entity.id
_entity.type
_entity.pdbx_description
1 polymer ?
#
loop_
_entity_poly.entity_id
_entity_poly.type
_entity_poly.pdbx_seq_one_letter_code
_entity_poly.pdbx_strand_id
1 'polypeptide(L)'
;MEIKNKVISIISSVLILDLLFTGCNSVANKDVSSKGIITYQEQLDTKVGKNPEKLDIESIMEELTSDEYLSRVVGTDENTRSAEFIKNYFEAIGLEPFNNDSFYHEVYLNKEMRSIFNPNEENDNKVNNIIGVIKGKDSSKAVVISAHFDHVTIREKVEESANSSESLQIKVKKIQGAVDNASGIAVLLESAKDLTKYYNKEKPEHDIIFAAFNAEELGLIGSSKFVEDFKDNYEDWYNINIDCIGMNGNEGLAVKNTNPVCQELYDDFIEVLDKDKVYYEMVPYARDEEDRIVGSSDHMSFRRGNDASLVIGQDGIVGIVHSEEDNMSIIDFELLDSIKDALVDFLINNNDKVY
;
A
#
# COMPACT_ATOMS: atom_id res chain seq x y z
N MET A 1 8.98 4.26 -49.37
CA MET A 1 9.69 4.81 -48.19
C MET A 1 8.86 4.39 -47.02
N GLU A 2 9.20 3.25 -46.43
CA GLU A 2 8.45 2.60 -45.35
C GLU A 2 8.90 3.19 -44.01
N ILE A 3 7.97 3.73 -43.28
CA ILE A 3 8.17 4.14 -41.89
C ILE A 3 7.69 2.95 -41.03
N LYS A 4 8.65 2.26 -40.42
CA LYS A 4 8.37 1.19 -39.48
C LYS A 4 7.88 1.77 -38.15
N ASN A 5 6.63 1.54 -37.82
CA ASN A 5 6.06 1.77 -36.51
C ASN A 5 6.70 0.79 -35.50
N LYS A 6 7.45 1.31 -34.55
CA LYS A 6 7.81 0.57 -33.34
C LYS A 6 6.72 0.83 -32.30
N VAL A 7 5.81 -0.09 -32.17
CA VAL A 7 4.93 -0.20 -31.02
C VAL A 7 5.76 -0.83 -29.91
N ILE A 8 6.11 -0.06 -28.90
CA ILE A 8 6.64 -0.59 -27.64
C ILE A 8 5.43 -0.84 -26.76
N SER A 9 4.99 -2.09 -26.78
CA SER A 9 4.01 -2.61 -25.84
C SER A 9 4.75 -2.95 -24.54
N ILE A 10 4.52 -2.17 -23.48
CA ILE A 10 4.90 -2.58 -22.13
C ILE A 10 3.82 -3.56 -21.67
N ILE A 11 3.98 -4.79 -22.10
CA ILE A 11 3.28 -5.94 -21.53
C ILE A 11 4.24 -6.49 -20.48
N SER A 12 3.83 -6.53 -19.23
CA SER A 12 4.50 -7.32 -18.19
C SER A 12 4.47 -8.79 -18.65
N SER A 13 5.54 -9.20 -19.33
CA SER A 13 5.71 -10.55 -19.82
C SER A 13 6.24 -11.42 -18.70
N VAL A 14 5.37 -12.20 -18.08
CA VAL A 14 5.76 -13.36 -17.29
C VAL A 14 6.39 -14.38 -18.25
N LEU A 15 7.72 -14.47 -18.24
CA LEU A 15 8.47 -15.51 -18.93
C LEU A 15 8.87 -16.57 -17.90
N ILE A 16 8.19 -17.71 -17.99
CA ILE A 16 8.55 -18.97 -17.31
C ILE A 16 9.84 -19.50 -17.95
N LEU A 17 10.86 -19.71 -17.17
CA LEU A 17 12.06 -20.44 -17.60
C LEU A 17 12.41 -21.50 -16.56
N ASP A 18 12.13 -22.77 -16.89
CA ASP A 18 12.62 -23.95 -16.16
C ASP A 18 14.14 -24.03 -16.22
N LEU A 19 14.80 -24.04 -15.09
CA LEU A 19 16.20 -24.45 -14.99
C LEU A 19 16.40 -25.38 -13.77
N LEU A 20 16.64 -26.63 -14.09
CA LEU A 20 17.11 -27.67 -13.18
C LEU A 20 18.53 -27.34 -12.68
N PHE A 21 18.73 -27.25 -11.38
CA PHE A 21 20.06 -27.33 -10.78
C PHE A 21 20.10 -28.38 -9.69
N THR A 22 20.86 -29.44 -9.96
CA THR A 22 21.39 -30.39 -8.97
C THR A 22 22.74 -29.86 -8.46
N GLY A 23 22.93 -29.84 -7.14
CA GLY A 23 24.25 -29.57 -6.58
C GLY A 23 24.24 -29.45 -5.06
N CYS A 24 24.46 -30.58 -4.36
CA CYS A 24 24.78 -30.62 -2.94
C CYS A 24 26.10 -29.91 -2.62
N ASN A 25 26.13 -29.10 -1.56
CA ASN A 25 27.29 -29.06 -0.68
C ASN A 25 26.90 -28.57 0.73
N SER A 26 27.16 -29.45 1.69
CA SER A 26 27.04 -29.23 3.12
C SER A 26 28.17 -28.33 3.63
N VAL A 27 27.82 -27.24 4.34
CA VAL A 27 28.79 -26.51 5.16
C VAL A 27 28.30 -26.51 6.62
N ALA A 28 29.22 -26.92 7.48
CA ALA A 28 29.01 -27.17 8.88
C ALA A 28 28.65 -25.91 9.70
N ASN A 29 27.71 -26.08 10.62
CA ASN A 29 27.38 -25.17 11.70
C ASN A 29 28.61 -24.84 12.56
N LYS A 30 28.90 -23.55 12.72
CA LYS A 30 29.70 -23.03 13.83
C LYS A 30 28.77 -22.42 14.86
N ASP A 31 28.87 -22.93 16.09
CA ASP A 31 28.23 -22.40 17.27
C ASP A 31 28.51 -20.90 17.42
N VAL A 32 27.44 -20.07 17.34
CA VAL A 32 27.49 -18.65 17.75
C VAL A 32 26.89 -18.60 19.16
N SER A 33 27.71 -18.15 20.09
CA SER A 33 27.37 -18.02 21.50
C SER A 33 26.14 -17.15 21.74
N SER A 34 25.19 -17.67 22.50
CA SER A 34 24.00 -16.99 23.00
C SER A 34 24.36 -15.85 23.97
N LYS A 35 24.61 -14.66 23.48
CA LYS A 35 24.58 -13.40 24.26
C LYS A 35 23.99 -12.29 23.40
N GLY A 36 22.73 -11.93 23.73
CA GLY A 36 22.19 -10.62 23.36
C GLY A 36 21.63 -10.49 21.96
N ILE A 37 20.96 -11.50 21.42
CA ILE A 37 20.07 -11.28 20.28
C ILE A 37 18.74 -10.80 20.88
N ILE A 38 18.58 -9.48 20.90
CA ILE A 38 17.23 -8.89 21.03
C ILE A 38 16.50 -9.36 19.77
N THR A 39 15.39 -10.07 19.94
CA THR A 39 14.61 -10.52 18.78
C THR A 39 14.09 -9.29 18.04
N TYR A 40 13.92 -9.40 16.73
CA TYR A 40 13.36 -8.31 15.92
C TYR A 40 12.00 -7.82 16.49
N GLN A 41 11.18 -8.73 17.01
CA GLN A 41 9.93 -8.42 17.71
C GLN A 41 10.14 -7.52 18.94
N GLU A 42 11.18 -7.78 19.75
CA GLU A 42 11.52 -6.92 20.91
C GLU A 42 12.01 -5.53 20.49
N GLN A 43 12.62 -5.39 19.31
CA GLN A 43 13.01 -4.09 18.74
C GLN A 43 11.80 -3.32 18.21
N LEU A 44 10.87 -3.98 17.50
CA LEU A 44 9.60 -3.41 17.08
C LEU A 44 8.73 -2.98 18.28
N ASP A 45 8.59 -3.85 19.27
CA ASP A 45 7.89 -3.54 20.53
C ASP A 45 8.50 -2.35 21.26
N THR A 46 9.79 -2.08 21.06
CA THR A 46 10.44 -0.91 21.63
C THR A 46 10.26 0.37 20.83
N LYS A 47 10.15 0.26 19.49
CA LYS A 47 9.96 1.43 18.60
C LYS A 47 8.48 1.87 18.53
N VAL A 48 7.59 0.96 18.24
CA VAL A 48 6.15 1.24 18.07
C VAL A 48 5.38 1.14 19.39
N GLY A 49 5.68 0.14 20.23
CA GLY A 49 4.89 -0.21 21.41
C GLY A 49 4.98 0.74 22.60
N LYS A 50 5.94 1.68 22.63
CA LYS A 50 6.13 2.56 23.79
C LYS A 50 5.66 3.99 23.61
N ASN A 51 5.55 4.50 22.39
CA ASN A 51 5.09 5.87 22.14
C ASN A 51 4.64 6.05 20.66
N PRO A 52 3.53 5.45 20.19
CA PRO A 52 3.02 5.67 18.83
C PRO A 52 2.68 7.14 18.57
N GLU A 53 2.29 7.87 19.60
CA GLU A 53 2.05 9.31 19.59
C GLU A 53 3.29 10.18 19.28
N LYS A 54 4.49 9.60 19.27
CA LYS A 54 5.73 10.28 18.86
C LYS A 54 6.13 10.00 17.42
N LEU A 55 5.53 9.01 16.81
CA LEU A 55 5.69 8.78 15.39
C LEU A 55 4.82 9.79 14.65
N ASP A 56 5.38 10.40 13.64
CA ASP A 56 4.75 11.26 12.65
C ASP A 56 4.92 10.63 11.26
N ILE A 57 4.35 11.26 10.25
CA ILE A 57 4.41 10.80 8.86
C ILE A 57 5.86 10.55 8.42
N GLU A 58 6.78 11.49 8.72
CA GLU A 58 8.19 11.37 8.35
C GLU A 58 8.84 10.15 8.99
N SER A 59 8.68 9.96 10.29
CA SER A 59 9.25 8.82 11.04
C SER A 59 8.70 7.47 10.58
N ILE A 60 7.41 7.41 10.24
CA ILE A 60 6.79 6.19 9.68
C ILE A 60 7.37 5.87 8.31
N MET A 61 7.51 6.88 7.45
CA MET A 61 8.10 6.70 6.12
C MET A 61 9.57 6.33 6.18
N GLU A 62 10.37 6.96 7.07
CA GLU A 62 11.76 6.59 7.32
C GLU A 62 11.91 5.12 7.70
N GLU A 63 11.01 4.61 8.55
CA GLU A 63 11.00 3.20 8.91
C GLU A 63 10.68 2.31 7.71
N LEU A 64 9.56 2.55 7.01
CA LEU A 64 9.09 1.73 5.89
C LEU A 64 10.01 1.75 4.66
N THR A 65 10.86 2.77 4.53
CA THR A 65 11.83 2.90 3.42
C THR A 65 13.26 2.52 3.81
N SER A 66 13.48 2.13 5.08
CA SER A 66 14.78 1.71 5.57
C SER A 66 15.23 0.36 4.97
N ASP A 67 16.50 0.02 5.11
CA ASP A 67 17.07 -1.23 4.59
C ASP A 67 16.35 -2.49 5.09
N GLU A 68 15.73 -2.44 6.28
CA GLU A 68 15.01 -3.55 6.89
C GLU A 68 13.67 -3.84 6.22
N TYR A 69 13.11 -2.87 5.50
CA TYR A 69 11.81 -2.94 4.82
C TYR A 69 11.91 -2.78 3.31
N LEU A 70 13.11 -2.58 2.79
CA LEU A 70 13.36 -2.14 1.42
C LEU A 70 12.70 -3.06 0.38
N SER A 71 11.92 -2.47 -0.51
CA SER A 71 11.10 -3.10 -1.54
C SER A 71 9.88 -3.89 -1.06
N ARG A 72 9.70 -4.17 0.18
CA ARG A 72 8.47 -4.80 0.74
C ARG A 72 7.75 -5.80 -0.19
N VAL A 73 8.54 -6.51 -1.03
CA VAL A 73 8.00 -7.42 -2.06
C VAL A 73 7.19 -8.53 -1.41
N VAL A 74 6.01 -8.76 -1.93
CA VAL A 74 5.07 -9.79 -1.46
C VAL A 74 5.77 -11.13 -1.22
N GLY A 75 5.59 -11.70 -0.02
CA GLY A 75 6.16 -12.99 0.36
C GLY A 75 7.63 -12.95 0.80
N THR A 76 8.22 -11.78 0.96
CA THR A 76 9.56 -11.60 1.55
C THR A 76 9.50 -11.29 3.04
N ASP A 77 10.64 -11.40 3.72
CA ASP A 77 10.77 -11.02 5.13
C ASP A 77 10.49 -9.51 5.33
N GLU A 78 10.88 -8.66 4.37
CA GLU A 78 10.62 -7.23 4.39
C GLU A 78 9.12 -6.92 4.34
N ASN A 79 8.36 -7.65 3.53
CA ASN A 79 6.89 -7.54 3.47
C ASN A 79 6.23 -8.02 4.77
N THR A 80 6.72 -9.13 5.34
CA THR A 80 6.25 -9.63 6.64
C THR A 80 6.51 -8.63 7.76
N ARG A 81 7.73 -8.03 7.79
CA ARG A 81 8.07 -6.99 8.78
C ARG A 81 7.20 -5.75 8.63
N SER A 82 6.88 -5.34 7.40
CA SER A 82 5.95 -4.22 7.16
C SER A 82 4.55 -4.50 7.70
N ALA A 83 4.04 -5.71 7.48
CA ALA A 83 2.77 -6.14 8.05
C ALA A 83 2.78 -6.12 9.58
N GLU A 84 3.85 -6.62 10.22
CA GLU A 84 4.03 -6.60 11.68
C GLU A 84 4.13 -5.17 12.22
N PHE A 85 4.87 -4.29 11.54
CA PHE A 85 4.97 -2.88 11.91
C PHE A 85 3.60 -2.19 11.93
N ILE A 86 2.83 -2.32 10.86
CA ILE A 86 1.49 -1.75 10.71
C ILE A 86 0.55 -2.31 11.79
N LYS A 87 0.56 -3.64 11.98
CA LYS A 87 -0.23 -4.32 13.02
C LYS A 87 0.09 -3.77 14.42
N ASN A 88 1.37 -3.68 14.77
CA ASN A 88 1.80 -3.18 16.07
C ASN A 88 1.44 -1.69 16.25
N TYR A 89 1.46 -0.91 15.18
CA TYR A 89 1.00 0.47 15.21
C TYR A 89 -0.49 0.55 15.52
N PHE A 90 -1.34 -0.19 14.81
CA PHE A 90 -2.79 -0.25 15.06
C PHE A 90 -3.11 -0.66 16.49
N GLU A 91 -2.42 -1.69 17.00
CA GLU A 91 -2.57 -2.14 18.39
C GLU A 91 -2.18 -1.05 19.40
N ALA A 92 -1.06 -0.37 19.16
CA ALA A 92 -0.53 0.66 20.05
C ALA A 92 -1.39 1.92 20.12
N ILE A 93 -2.07 2.31 19.04
CA ILE A 93 -3.01 3.44 19.03
C ILE A 93 -4.40 3.05 19.54
N GLY A 94 -4.66 1.78 19.81
CA GLY A 94 -5.91 1.29 20.40
C GLY A 94 -7.03 1.02 19.42
N LEU A 95 -6.71 0.73 18.13
CA LEU A 95 -7.71 0.19 17.21
C LEU A 95 -8.15 -1.20 17.66
N GLU A 96 -9.39 -1.53 17.37
CA GLU A 96 -9.90 -2.90 17.51
C GLU A 96 -9.50 -3.74 16.29
N PRO A 97 -9.12 -5.04 16.47
CA PRO A 97 -8.93 -5.93 15.33
C PRO A 97 -10.26 -6.10 14.57
N PHE A 98 -10.18 -6.02 13.24
CA PHE A 98 -11.37 -6.09 12.40
C PHE A 98 -11.92 -7.52 12.28
N ASN A 99 -11.04 -8.53 12.16
CA ASN A 99 -11.43 -9.91 11.94
C ASN A 99 -11.37 -10.71 13.26
N ASN A 100 -12.47 -10.77 14.00
CA ASN A 100 -12.56 -11.36 15.33
C ASN A 100 -11.50 -10.77 16.28
N ASP A 101 -10.53 -11.55 16.73
CA ASP A 101 -9.45 -11.11 17.63
C ASP A 101 -8.13 -10.87 16.87
N SER A 102 -8.17 -10.70 15.53
CA SER A 102 -6.97 -10.60 14.68
C SER A 102 -7.02 -9.37 13.77
N PHE A 103 -5.91 -8.65 13.70
CA PHE A 103 -5.68 -7.62 12.68
C PHE A 103 -5.34 -8.24 11.31
N TYR A 104 -4.96 -9.52 11.27
CA TYR A 104 -4.58 -10.20 10.05
C TYR A 104 -5.81 -10.70 9.28
N HIS A 105 -5.90 -10.32 8.02
CA HIS A 105 -6.82 -10.90 7.05
C HIS A 105 -6.01 -11.72 6.03
N GLU A 106 -6.19 -13.03 6.05
CA GLU A 106 -5.42 -13.98 5.25
C GLU A 106 -5.79 -13.92 3.76
N VAL A 107 -4.78 -13.78 2.92
CA VAL A 107 -4.90 -13.76 1.47
C VAL A 107 -4.06 -14.88 0.89
N TYR A 108 -4.65 -15.70 0.02
CA TYR A 108 -3.97 -16.84 -0.58
C TYR A 108 -3.58 -16.54 -2.02
N LEU A 109 -2.29 -16.56 -2.30
CA LEU A 109 -1.74 -16.42 -3.65
C LEU A 109 -1.91 -17.72 -4.43
N ASN A 110 -2.21 -17.65 -5.70
CA ASN A 110 -2.25 -18.83 -6.54
C ASN A 110 -0.83 -19.39 -6.78
N LYS A 111 -0.74 -20.67 -7.20
CA LYS A 111 0.54 -21.38 -7.36
C LYS A 111 1.47 -20.72 -8.39
N GLU A 112 0.94 -20.08 -9.41
CA GLU A 112 1.71 -19.43 -10.47
C GLU A 112 2.36 -18.13 -9.95
N MET A 113 1.64 -17.34 -9.19
CA MET A 113 2.16 -16.15 -8.51
C MET A 113 3.26 -16.49 -7.50
N ARG A 114 3.07 -17.58 -6.74
CA ARG A 114 4.06 -18.08 -5.79
C ARG A 114 5.42 -18.36 -6.44
N SER A 115 5.44 -19.00 -7.61
CA SER A 115 6.68 -19.38 -8.30
C SER A 115 7.55 -18.18 -8.70
N ILE A 116 6.96 -16.99 -8.77
CA ILE A 116 7.68 -15.75 -9.11
C ILE A 116 8.53 -15.26 -7.94
N PHE A 117 8.09 -15.49 -6.69
CA PHE A 117 8.68 -14.89 -5.49
C PHE A 117 9.55 -15.85 -4.70
N ASN A 118 9.16 -17.12 -4.58
CA ASN A 118 9.97 -18.12 -3.88
C ASN A 118 9.77 -19.53 -4.46
N PRO A 119 10.52 -19.90 -5.51
CA PRO A 119 10.36 -21.19 -6.19
C PRO A 119 10.76 -22.40 -5.34
N ASN A 120 11.46 -22.20 -4.20
CA ASN A 120 12.08 -23.27 -3.43
C ASN A 120 11.45 -23.54 -2.06
N GLU A 121 10.45 -22.79 -1.64
CA GLU A 121 9.81 -23.02 -0.34
C GLU A 121 8.43 -23.66 -0.48
N GLU A 122 8.22 -24.75 0.26
CA GLU A 122 6.90 -25.36 0.48
C GLU A 122 6.03 -24.51 1.41
N ASN A 123 6.44 -23.27 1.70
CA ASN A 123 5.76 -22.38 2.63
C ASN A 123 4.41 -21.89 2.09
N ASP A 124 3.53 -21.63 3.03
CA ASP A 124 2.16 -21.17 2.84
C ASP A 124 2.06 -20.07 1.75
N ASN A 125 1.16 -20.31 0.80
CA ASN A 125 0.80 -19.31 -0.23
C ASN A 125 0.10 -18.10 0.38
N LYS A 126 0.33 -17.85 1.66
CA LYS A 126 -0.43 -16.94 2.49
C LYS A 126 0.34 -15.64 2.70
N VAL A 127 -0.32 -14.55 2.41
CA VAL A 127 0.06 -13.21 2.83
C VAL A 127 -1.09 -12.59 3.61
N ASN A 128 -0.87 -11.46 4.26
CA ASN A 128 -1.91 -10.85 5.08
C ASN A 128 -2.12 -9.39 4.68
N ASN A 129 -3.37 -8.97 4.57
CA ASN A 129 -3.76 -7.59 4.79
C ASN A 129 -3.77 -7.32 6.30
N ILE A 130 -3.61 -6.07 6.71
CA ILE A 130 -3.68 -5.66 8.11
C ILE A 130 -4.85 -4.70 8.26
N ILE A 131 -5.86 -5.12 9.07
CA ILE A 131 -7.14 -4.41 9.14
C ILE A 131 -7.47 -4.09 10.59
N GLY A 132 -7.66 -2.81 10.87
CA GLY A 132 -8.16 -2.30 12.16
C GLY A 132 -9.47 -1.56 12.00
N VAL A 133 -10.22 -1.38 13.09
CA VAL A 133 -11.51 -0.71 13.06
C VAL A 133 -11.76 0.16 14.29
N ILE A 134 -12.38 1.32 14.08
CA ILE A 134 -13.10 2.07 15.11
C ILE A 134 -14.57 1.72 14.96
N LYS A 135 -15.15 1.01 15.95
CA LYS A 135 -16.54 0.59 15.91
C LYS A 135 -17.50 1.74 16.09
N GLY A 136 -18.43 1.90 15.15
CA GLY A 136 -19.48 2.89 15.16
C GLY A 136 -20.65 2.57 16.09
N LYS A 137 -21.66 3.45 16.05
CA LYS A 137 -22.97 3.24 16.68
C LYS A 137 -23.81 2.26 15.85
N ASP A 138 -23.67 2.33 14.52
CA ASP A 138 -24.31 1.44 13.53
C ASP A 138 -23.23 0.71 12.73
N SER A 139 -22.93 -0.53 13.10
CA SER A 139 -21.97 -1.39 12.41
C SER A 139 -22.54 -2.13 11.20
N SER A 140 -23.76 -1.80 10.74
CA SER A 140 -24.26 -2.23 9.43
C SER A 140 -23.72 -1.35 8.29
N LYS A 141 -23.03 -0.26 8.62
CA LYS A 141 -22.48 0.71 7.68
C LYS A 141 -21.01 0.97 7.99
N ALA A 142 -20.23 1.25 6.94
CA ALA A 142 -18.81 1.51 7.11
C ALA A 142 -18.21 2.46 6.07
N VAL A 143 -17.13 3.14 6.47
CA VAL A 143 -16.11 3.65 5.55
C VAL A 143 -14.84 2.82 5.65
N VAL A 144 -14.25 2.49 4.50
CA VAL A 144 -12.96 1.79 4.42
C VAL A 144 -11.91 2.77 3.92
N ILE A 145 -10.96 3.13 4.77
CA ILE A 145 -9.77 3.89 4.37
C ILE A 145 -8.67 2.90 4.08
N SER A 146 -8.08 2.97 2.89
CA SER A 146 -7.11 1.96 2.47
C SER A 146 -5.86 2.54 1.82
N ALA A 147 -4.76 1.81 1.95
CA ALA A 147 -3.51 1.99 1.23
C ALA A 147 -2.83 0.62 1.13
N HIS A 148 -2.04 0.36 0.08
CA HIS A 148 -1.23 -0.86 0.03
C HIS A 148 0.17 -0.64 0.62
N PHE A 149 0.77 -1.70 1.16
CA PHE A 149 2.09 -1.62 1.77
C PHE A 149 3.17 -2.44 1.03
N ASP A 150 2.77 -3.32 0.12
CA ASP A 150 3.72 -4.03 -0.75
C ASP A 150 4.30 -3.10 -1.81
N HIS A 151 5.44 -3.49 -2.36
CA HIS A 151 6.12 -2.77 -3.44
C HIS A 151 6.96 -3.74 -4.27
N VAL A 152 7.63 -3.25 -5.29
CA VAL A 152 8.38 -4.05 -6.26
C VAL A 152 9.89 -3.92 -6.13
N THR A 153 10.62 -4.75 -6.90
CA THR A 153 12.05 -4.60 -7.17
C THR A 153 12.29 -4.28 -8.64
N ILE A 154 13.35 -3.54 -8.93
CA ILE A 154 13.82 -3.36 -10.31
C ILE A 154 14.63 -4.58 -10.74
N ARG A 155 14.36 -5.07 -11.95
CA ARG A 155 15.07 -6.19 -12.57
C ARG A 155 15.84 -5.71 -13.80
N GLU A 156 17.15 -5.65 -13.69
CA GLU A 156 18.02 -5.25 -14.78
C GLU A 156 18.63 -6.47 -15.48
N LYS A 157 18.58 -6.48 -16.79
CA LYS A 157 19.31 -7.46 -17.59
C LYS A 157 20.77 -7.02 -17.74
N VAL A 158 21.69 -7.79 -17.20
CA VAL A 158 23.13 -7.54 -17.33
C VAL A 158 23.67 -8.41 -18.45
N GLU A 159 24.16 -7.79 -19.54
CA GLU A 159 24.89 -8.50 -20.60
C GLU A 159 26.35 -8.61 -20.17
N GLU A 160 26.85 -9.82 -19.94
CA GLU A 160 28.29 -10.03 -19.81
C GLU A 160 28.97 -9.89 -21.18
N SER A 161 30.10 -9.18 -21.18
CA SER A 161 30.88 -8.89 -22.38
C SER A 161 31.29 -10.15 -23.17
N ALA A 162 31.25 -10.03 -24.44
CA ALA A 162 31.41 -10.82 -25.65
C ALA A 162 32.32 -12.08 -25.67
N ASN A 163 32.65 -12.76 -24.59
CA ASN A 163 33.53 -13.94 -24.62
C ASN A 163 33.10 -15.18 -23.84
N SER A 164 31.88 -15.24 -23.31
CA SER A 164 31.34 -16.44 -22.69
C SER A 164 29.92 -16.72 -23.20
N SER A 165 29.60 -17.98 -23.41
CA SER A 165 28.28 -18.48 -23.84
C SER A 165 27.17 -17.82 -23.04
N GLU A 166 26.24 -17.16 -23.73
CA GLU A 166 25.12 -16.35 -23.27
C GLU A 166 24.42 -16.91 -22.04
N SER A 167 24.82 -16.44 -20.87
CA SER A 167 23.96 -16.52 -19.67
C SER A 167 23.45 -15.12 -19.35
N LEU A 168 22.19 -14.87 -19.65
CA LEU A 168 21.50 -13.65 -19.26
C LEU A 168 21.43 -13.61 -17.72
N GLN A 169 22.19 -12.70 -17.08
CA GLN A 169 22.05 -12.48 -15.64
C GLN A 169 21.01 -11.41 -15.38
N ILE A 170 20.12 -11.69 -14.43
CA ILE A 170 19.15 -10.71 -13.92
C ILE A 170 19.70 -10.20 -12.60
N LYS A 171 20.00 -8.91 -12.56
CA LYS A 171 20.32 -8.21 -11.31
C LYS A 171 19.03 -7.67 -10.72
N VAL A 172 18.71 -8.06 -9.49
CA VAL A 172 17.59 -7.53 -8.74
C VAL A 172 18.08 -6.38 -7.87
N LYS A 173 17.45 -5.23 -7.98
CA LYS A 173 17.72 -4.05 -7.17
C LYS A 173 16.53 -3.72 -6.31
N LYS A 174 16.73 -3.62 -5.01
CA LYS A 174 15.74 -3.14 -4.06
C LYS A 174 15.62 -1.61 -4.15
N ILE A 175 14.41 -1.09 -4.00
CA ILE A 175 14.07 0.33 -4.06
C ILE A 175 13.20 0.72 -2.87
N GLN A 176 13.10 2.02 -2.60
CA GLN A 176 12.43 2.51 -1.40
C GLN A 176 10.90 2.44 -1.49
N GLY A 177 10.31 2.81 -2.64
CA GLY A 177 8.86 2.94 -2.75
C GLY A 177 8.32 3.96 -1.76
N ALA A 178 8.87 5.17 -1.78
CA ALA A 178 8.48 6.23 -0.84
C ALA A 178 7.12 6.82 -1.22
N VAL A 179 6.95 7.17 -2.51
CA VAL A 179 5.67 7.61 -3.06
C VAL A 179 4.72 6.42 -3.20
N ASP A 180 5.23 5.27 -3.65
CA ASP A 180 4.49 4.04 -3.93
C ASP A 180 4.88 2.91 -2.96
N ASN A 181 4.20 2.67 -1.85
CA ASN A 181 3.14 3.49 -1.28
C ASN A 181 3.38 3.63 0.24
N ALA A 182 4.67 3.91 0.63
CA ALA A 182 4.97 4.22 2.03
C ALA A 182 4.25 5.51 2.48
N SER A 183 4.07 6.47 1.56
CA SER A 183 3.35 7.71 1.79
C SER A 183 1.88 7.47 2.15
N GLY A 184 1.18 6.65 1.38
CA GLY A 184 -0.22 6.30 1.65
C GLY A 184 -0.38 5.55 2.97
N ILE A 185 0.54 4.63 3.29
CA ILE A 185 0.54 3.95 4.59
C ILE A 185 0.78 4.93 5.74
N ALA A 186 1.71 5.88 5.60
CA ALA A 186 1.97 6.85 6.67
C ALA A 186 0.74 7.74 6.94
N VAL A 187 0.07 8.22 5.89
CA VAL A 187 -1.18 8.98 6.02
C VAL A 187 -2.30 8.13 6.60
N LEU A 188 -2.43 6.86 6.21
CA LEU A 188 -3.39 5.91 6.77
C LEU A 188 -3.21 5.75 8.29
N LEU A 189 -1.96 5.52 8.73
CA LEU A 189 -1.62 5.28 10.14
C LEU A 189 -1.86 6.52 11.01
N GLU A 190 -1.42 7.69 10.54
CA GLU A 190 -1.59 8.94 11.28
C GLU A 190 -3.07 9.38 11.32
N SER A 191 -3.84 9.18 10.23
CA SER A 191 -5.29 9.39 10.24
C SER A 191 -5.99 8.46 11.24
N ALA A 192 -5.58 7.19 11.29
CA ALA A 192 -6.11 6.23 12.27
C ALA A 192 -5.83 6.66 13.71
N LYS A 193 -4.63 7.17 13.98
CA LYS A 193 -4.25 7.69 15.31
C LYS A 193 -5.11 8.89 15.71
N ASP A 194 -5.25 9.87 14.82
CA ASP A 194 -6.01 11.08 15.10
C ASP A 194 -7.50 10.77 15.32
N LEU A 195 -8.09 9.91 14.49
CA LEU A 195 -9.51 9.50 14.61
C LEU A 195 -9.75 8.64 15.85
N THR A 196 -8.85 7.72 16.20
CA THR A 196 -8.95 6.94 17.44
C THR A 196 -8.95 7.87 18.66
N LYS A 197 -8.09 8.89 18.65
CA LYS A 197 -8.05 9.91 19.71
C LYS A 197 -9.30 10.77 19.74
N TYR A 198 -9.83 11.14 18.57
CA TYR A 198 -11.05 11.95 18.47
C TYR A 198 -12.28 11.19 18.99
N TYR A 199 -12.43 9.93 18.58
CA TYR A 199 -13.57 9.08 18.93
C TYR A 199 -13.42 8.30 20.25
N ASN A 200 -12.40 8.59 21.06
CA ASN A 200 -12.20 7.90 22.33
C ASN A 200 -13.33 8.09 23.36
N LYS A 201 -14.14 9.14 23.22
CA LYS A 201 -15.23 9.49 24.13
C LYS A 201 -16.62 9.26 23.56
N GLU A 202 -16.77 9.39 22.27
CA GLU A 202 -18.01 9.22 21.55
C GLU A 202 -17.75 8.50 20.24
N LYS A 203 -18.47 7.42 20.00
CA LYS A 203 -18.32 6.60 18.80
C LYS A 203 -18.73 7.36 17.55
N PRO A 204 -18.09 7.11 16.39
CA PRO A 204 -18.61 7.57 15.10
C PRO A 204 -20.01 6.96 14.82
N GLU A 205 -20.74 7.51 13.88
CA GLU A 205 -22.06 6.97 13.52
C GLU A 205 -21.91 5.59 12.86
N HIS A 206 -20.88 5.38 12.01
CA HIS A 206 -20.60 4.15 11.28
C HIS A 206 -19.22 3.61 11.61
N ASP A 207 -18.96 2.35 11.29
CA ASP A 207 -17.62 1.77 11.44
C ASP A 207 -16.60 2.51 10.54
N ILE A 208 -15.44 2.84 11.10
CA ILE A 208 -14.29 3.36 10.33
C ILE A 208 -13.24 2.26 10.28
N ILE A 209 -13.02 1.70 9.10
CA ILE A 209 -12.11 0.58 8.85
C ILE A 209 -10.83 1.13 8.22
N PHE A 210 -9.68 0.77 8.80
CA PHE A 210 -8.36 1.07 8.25
C PHE A 210 -7.77 -0.20 7.70
N ALA A 211 -7.56 -0.23 6.38
CA ALA A 211 -7.11 -1.40 5.65
C ALA A 211 -5.75 -1.15 4.97
N ALA A 212 -4.69 -1.71 5.53
CA ALA A 212 -3.41 -1.80 4.83
C ALA A 212 -3.42 -3.07 3.98
N PHE A 213 -3.58 -2.91 2.68
CA PHE A 213 -3.65 -4.02 1.73
C PHE A 213 -2.27 -4.54 1.34
N ASN A 214 -2.20 -5.82 1.00
CA ASN A 214 -1.01 -6.50 0.50
C ASN A 214 -1.30 -7.05 -0.91
N ALA A 215 -0.26 -7.26 -1.69
CA ALA A 215 -0.36 -7.80 -3.04
C ALA A 215 -1.21 -6.94 -4.01
N GLU A 216 -1.14 -5.62 -3.85
CA GLU A 216 -1.64 -4.65 -4.82
C GLU A 216 -0.88 -4.81 -6.13
N GLU A 217 0.44 -4.81 -6.08
CA GLU A 217 1.39 -4.93 -7.18
C GLU A 217 1.28 -6.26 -7.97
N LEU A 218 0.55 -7.21 -7.41
CA LEU A 218 0.19 -8.47 -8.07
C LEU A 218 -1.18 -8.44 -8.74
N GLY A 219 -1.81 -7.27 -8.82
CA GLY A 219 -3.11 -7.05 -9.44
C GLY A 219 -4.27 -7.00 -8.46
N LEU A 220 -4.14 -6.24 -7.39
CA LEU A 220 -5.20 -5.91 -6.43
C LEU A 220 -5.71 -7.14 -5.66
N ILE A 221 -4.83 -8.11 -5.35
CA ILE A 221 -5.27 -9.40 -4.79
C ILE A 221 -5.79 -9.20 -3.37
N GLY A 222 -5.08 -8.40 -2.56
CA GLY A 222 -5.46 -8.14 -1.18
C GLY A 222 -6.80 -7.46 -1.03
N SER A 223 -7.02 -6.37 -1.75
CA SER A 223 -8.27 -5.63 -1.73
C SER A 223 -9.42 -6.42 -2.35
N SER A 224 -9.17 -7.15 -3.46
CA SER A 224 -10.19 -7.99 -4.07
C SER A 224 -10.69 -9.07 -3.11
N LYS A 225 -9.76 -9.70 -2.37
CA LYS A 225 -10.12 -10.70 -1.36
C LYS A 225 -10.86 -10.08 -0.17
N PHE A 226 -10.46 -8.88 0.26
CA PHE A 226 -11.15 -8.16 1.32
C PHE A 226 -12.62 -7.86 0.95
N VAL A 227 -12.85 -7.34 -0.25
CA VAL A 227 -14.20 -7.07 -0.75
C VAL A 227 -15.01 -8.36 -0.87
N GLU A 228 -14.42 -9.44 -1.42
CA GLU A 228 -15.07 -10.75 -1.52
C GLU A 228 -15.55 -11.28 -0.15
N ASP A 229 -14.70 -11.15 0.88
CA ASP A 229 -14.97 -11.75 2.18
C ASP A 229 -15.91 -10.91 3.06
N PHE A 230 -15.93 -9.59 2.91
CA PHE A 230 -16.54 -8.71 3.90
C PHE A 230 -17.67 -7.81 3.38
N LYS A 231 -17.82 -7.66 2.07
CA LYS A 231 -18.88 -6.81 1.49
C LYS A 231 -20.27 -7.14 2.05
N ASP A 232 -20.61 -8.41 2.12
CA ASP A 232 -21.93 -8.86 2.57
C ASP A 232 -22.18 -8.66 4.07
N ASN A 233 -21.18 -8.22 4.83
CA ASN A 233 -21.32 -7.88 6.26
C ASN A 233 -21.93 -6.48 6.47
N TYR A 234 -21.95 -5.66 5.43
CA TYR A 234 -22.44 -4.28 5.48
C TYR A 234 -23.63 -4.08 4.55
N GLU A 235 -24.61 -3.33 5.01
CA GLU A 235 -25.75 -2.89 4.19
C GLU A 235 -25.29 -1.80 3.21
N ASP A 236 -24.48 -0.86 3.73
CA ASP A 236 -23.87 0.21 2.96
C ASP A 236 -22.40 0.39 3.39
N TRP A 237 -21.51 0.53 2.44
CA TRP A 237 -20.14 0.90 2.68
C TRP A 237 -19.54 1.67 1.50
N TYR A 238 -18.49 2.42 1.77
CA TYR A 238 -17.72 3.09 0.73
C TYR A 238 -16.21 3.06 1.04
N ASN A 239 -15.39 3.39 0.06
CA ASN A 239 -13.93 3.34 0.20
C ASN A 239 -13.28 4.68 -0.18
N ILE A 240 -12.26 5.06 0.57
CA ILE A 240 -11.27 6.07 0.19
C ILE A 240 -9.90 5.39 0.21
N ASN A 241 -9.29 5.27 -0.97
CA ASN A 241 -8.00 4.66 -1.16
C ASN A 241 -6.91 5.73 -1.33
N ILE A 242 -5.78 5.53 -0.66
CA ILE A 242 -4.66 6.46 -0.68
C ILE A 242 -3.50 5.76 -1.39
N ASP A 243 -3.07 6.34 -2.52
CA ASP A 243 -2.05 5.69 -3.33
C ASP A 243 -1.23 6.68 -4.14
N CYS A 244 0.10 6.61 -3.95
CA CYS A 244 1.07 7.43 -4.66
C CYS A 244 0.85 8.93 -4.45
N ILE A 245 1.09 9.41 -3.22
CA ILE A 245 0.93 10.81 -2.82
C ILE A 245 2.22 11.41 -2.25
N GLY A 246 2.25 12.74 -2.09
CA GLY A 246 3.32 13.44 -1.39
C GLY A 246 4.60 13.66 -2.21
N MET A 247 4.58 13.46 -3.52
CA MET A 247 5.70 13.83 -4.37
C MET A 247 5.82 15.35 -4.44
N ASN A 248 7.01 15.88 -4.19
CA ASN A 248 7.28 17.30 -4.30
C ASN A 248 7.18 17.76 -5.77
N GLY A 249 6.65 18.94 -5.98
CA GLY A 249 6.42 19.48 -7.32
C GLY A 249 5.25 20.44 -7.33
N ASN A 250 4.66 20.66 -8.48
CA ASN A 250 3.53 21.55 -8.64
C ASN A 250 2.23 20.80 -8.92
N GLU A 251 2.31 19.50 -9.04
CA GLU A 251 1.18 18.64 -9.34
C GLU A 251 0.35 18.46 -8.08
N GLY A 252 -0.90 18.87 -8.16
CA GLY A 252 -1.86 18.66 -7.09
C GLY A 252 -2.28 17.21 -6.95
N LEU A 253 -3.12 16.94 -5.98
CA LEU A 253 -3.78 15.64 -5.89
C LEU A 253 -4.54 15.36 -7.17
N ALA A 254 -4.43 14.15 -7.69
CA ALA A 254 -5.21 13.70 -8.81
C ALA A 254 -6.59 13.24 -8.31
N VAL A 255 -7.59 14.11 -8.44
CA VAL A 255 -8.95 13.85 -7.95
C VAL A 255 -9.92 13.94 -9.11
N LYS A 256 -10.36 12.81 -9.62
CA LYS A 256 -11.40 12.76 -10.65
C LYS A 256 -12.30 11.56 -10.46
N ASN A 257 -13.57 11.84 -10.29
CA ASN A 257 -14.59 10.82 -10.36
C ASN A 257 -15.00 10.55 -11.82
N THR A 258 -14.85 9.31 -12.26
CA THR A 258 -15.32 8.83 -13.57
C THR A 258 -16.53 7.92 -13.46
N ASN A 259 -17.04 7.68 -12.24
CA ASN A 259 -18.18 6.81 -11.96
C ASN A 259 -19.31 7.61 -11.28
N PRO A 260 -20.52 7.68 -11.86
CA PRO A 260 -21.65 8.40 -11.25
C PRO A 260 -22.00 7.95 -9.83
N VAL A 261 -21.74 6.70 -9.46
CA VAL A 261 -21.97 6.19 -8.10
C VAL A 261 -21.10 6.91 -7.06
N CYS A 262 -19.93 7.40 -7.46
CA CYS A 262 -19.02 8.09 -6.55
C CYS A 262 -19.20 9.63 -6.57
N GLN A 263 -20.20 10.17 -7.27
CA GLN A 263 -20.27 11.63 -7.49
C GLN A 263 -20.46 12.40 -6.18
N GLU A 264 -21.34 11.95 -5.31
CA GLU A 264 -21.60 12.63 -4.04
C GLU A 264 -20.38 12.56 -3.11
N LEU A 265 -19.75 11.37 -2.98
CA LEU A 265 -18.50 11.20 -2.25
C LEU A 265 -17.41 12.15 -2.76
N TYR A 266 -17.28 12.23 -4.08
CA TYR A 266 -16.31 13.11 -4.71
C TYR A 266 -16.58 14.59 -4.40
N ASP A 267 -17.84 15.05 -4.58
CA ASP A 267 -18.22 16.44 -4.36
C ASP A 267 -17.99 16.87 -2.90
N ASP A 268 -18.36 16.03 -1.94
CA ASP A 268 -18.13 16.26 -0.51
C ASP A 268 -16.63 16.30 -0.16
N PHE A 269 -15.82 15.43 -0.78
CA PHE A 269 -14.37 15.41 -0.55
C PHE A 269 -13.70 16.67 -1.12
N ILE A 270 -14.10 17.11 -2.32
CA ILE A 270 -13.63 18.36 -2.93
C ILE A 270 -13.97 19.58 -2.06
N GLU A 271 -15.15 19.62 -1.44
CA GLU A 271 -15.53 20.71 -0.53
C GLU A 271 -14.55 20.82 0.65
N VAL A 272 -14.08 19.68 1.17
CA VAL A 272 -13.07 19.69 2.24
C VAL A 272 -11.71 20.15 1.73
N LEU A 273 -11.24 19.66 0.58
CA LEU A 273 -9.97 20.13 -0.01
C LEU A 273 -9.97 21.64 -0.25
N ASP A 274 -11.06 22.19 -0.77
CA ASP A 274 -11.22 23.64 -0.98
C ASP A 274 -11.17 24.42 0.33
N LYS A 275 -11.88 23.93 1.36
CA LYS A 275 -11.91 24.52 2.71
C LYS A 275 -10.51 24.55 3.35
N ASP A 276 -9.81 23.42 3.27
CA ASP A 276 -8.50 23.23 3.88
C ASP A 276 -7.35 23.72 2.98
N LYS A 277 -7.68 24.19 1.78
CA LYS A 277 -6.75 24.76 0.78
C LYS A 277 -5.68 23.78 0.33
N VAL A 278 -6.02 22.51 0.28
CA VAL A 278 -5.18 21.48 -0.34
C VAL A 278 -5.33 21.61 -1.86
N TYR A 279 -4.22 21.80 -2.55
CA TYR A 279 -4.25 21.92 -4.01
C TYR A 279 -4.55 20.57 -4.66
N TYR A 280 -5.48 20.55 -5.59
CA TYR A 280 -5.85 19.38 -6.37
C TYR A 280 -6.09 19.74 -7.85
N GLU A 281 -5.96 18.75 -8.70
CA GLU A 281 -6.33 18.83 -10.11
C GLU A 281 -7.44 17.83 -10.42
N MET A 282 -8.44 18.27 -11.19
CA MET A 282 -9.54 17.39 -11.61
C MET A 282 -9.11 16.49 -12.77
N VAL A 283 -8.13 15.65 -12.50
CA VAL A 283 -7.50 14.76 -13.48
C VAL A 283 -7.69 13.29 -13.10
N PRO A 284 -7.61 12.36 -14.07
CA PRO A 284 -7.57 10.93 -13.73
C PRO A 284 -6.36 10.61 -12.84
N TYR A 285 -6.52 9.62 -11.99
CA TYR A 285 -5.43 9.00 -11.27
C TYR A 285 -4.36 8.52 -12.25
N ALA A 286 -3.22 8.88 -12.28
CA ALA A 286 -2.07 8.59 -13.15
C ALA A 286 -2.33 8.69 -14.68
N ARG A 287 -1.44 9.39 -15.37
CA ARG A 287 -1.38 9.49 -16.83
C ARG A 287 0.01 9.14 -17.34
N ASP A 288 0.07 8.61 -18.54
CA ASP A 288 1.35 8.42 -19.24
C ASP A 288 1.74 9.66 -20.07
N GLU A 289 2.92 9.62 -20.72
CA GLU A 289 3.44 10.70 -21.57
C GLU A 289 2.52 11.04 -22.76
N GLU A 290 1.58 10.17 -23.12
CA GLU A 290 0.60 10.37 -24.19
C GLU A 290 -0.76 10.83 -23.65
N ASP A 291 -0.84 11.30 -22.38
CA ASP A 291 -2.04 11.73 -21.67
C ASP A 291 -3.15 10.66 -21.57
N ARG A 292 -2.76 9.38 -21.60
CA ARG A 292 -3.70 8.26 -21.41
C ARG A 292 -3.80 7.91 -19.94
N ILE A 293 -5.01 7.61 -19.48
CA ILE A 293 -5.22 7.07 -18.13
C ILE A 293 -4.52 5.71 -18.05
N VAL A 294 -3.56 5.61 -17.15
CA VAL A 294 -2.82 4.39 -16.85
C VAL A 294 -2.86 4.10 -15.37
N GLY A 295 -2.62 2.85 -15.01
CA GLY A 295 -2.67 2.41 -13.64
C GLY A 295 -4.09 2.16 -13.12
N SER A 296 -4.13 1.46 -12.04
CA SER A 296 -5.31 1.23 -11.23
C SER A 296 -4.81 0.91 -9.83
N SER A 297 -5.63 1.15 -8.81
CA SER A 297 -5.29 0.87 -7.44
C SER A 297 -6.45 0.16 -6.73
N ASP A 298 -6.30 -0.12 -5.45
CA ASP A 298 -7.22 -0.93 -4.64
C ASP A 298 -8.68 -0.44 -4.64
N HIS A 299 -8.92 0.87 -4.91
CA HIS A 299 -10.28 1.41 -5.10
C HIS A 299 -11.07 0.67 -6.19
N MET A 300 -10.38 0.08 -7.18
CA MET A 300 -11.03 -0.66 -8.26
C MET A 300 -11.69 -1.95 -7.77
N SER A 301 -11.23 -2.54 -6.67
CA SER A 301 -11.86 -3.73 -6.09
C SER A 301 -13.27 -3.42 -5.58
N PHE A 302 -13.47 -2.27 -4.95
CA PHE A 302 -14.79 -1.78 -4.50
C PHE A 302 -15.66 -1.39 -5.68
N ARG A 303 -15.13 -0.65 -6.64
CA ARG A 303 -15.88 -0.23 -7.85
C ARG A 303 -16.38 -1.40 -8.69
N ARG A 304 -15.65 -2.51 -8.76
CA ARG A 304 -16.12 -3.75 -9.42
C ARG A 304 -17.36 -4.32 -8.72
N GLY A 305 -17.48 -4.09 -7.40
CA GLY A 305 -18.67 -4.41 -6.62
C GLY A 305 -19.81 -3.40 -6.76
N ASN A 306 -19.64 -2.32 -7.53
CA ASN A 306 -20.53 -1.17 -7.67
C ASN A 306 -20.67 -0.35 -6.37
N ASP A 307 -19.65 -0.41 -5.50
CA ASP A 307 -19.59 0.40 -4.29
C ASP A 307 -18.93 1.75 -4.60
N ALA A 308 -19.32 2.80 -3.89
CA ALA A 308 -18.68 4.10 -4.02
C ALA A 308 -17.21 4.01 -3.56
N SER A 309 -16.30 4.53 -4.35
CA SER A 309 -14.90 4.51 -4.03
C SER A 309 -14.16 5.68 -4.67
N LEU A 310 -13.35 6.36 -3.88
CA LEU A 310 -12.48 7.46 -4.29
C LEU A 310 -11.02 7.04 -4.14
N VAL A 311 -10.16 7.48 -5.06
CA VAL A 311 -8.70 7.40 -4.88
C VAL A 311 -8.15 8.81 -4.62
N ILE A 312 -7.31 8.92 -3.61
CA ILE A 312 -6.44 10.07 -3.37
C ILE A 312 -5.08 9.67 -3.92
N GLY A 313 -4.70 10.24 -5.05
CA GLY A 313 -3.44 10.00 -5.72
C GLY A 313 -2.78 11.30 -6.14
N GLN A 314 -1.74 11.22 -6.94
CA GLN A 314 -1.05 12.40 -7.48
C GLN A 314 -0.75 12.19 -8.97
N ASP A 315 -0.84 13.25 -9.78
CA ASP A 315 -0.41 13.19 -11.19
C ASP A 315 1.12 13.29 -11.28
N GLY A 316 1.67 12.99 -12.45
CA GLY A 316 3.13 13.07 -12.69
C GLY A 316 3.96 11.94 -12.09
N ILE A 317 3.34 10.93 -11.48
CA ILE A 317 4.03 9.79 -10.83
C ILE A 317 4.58 8.76 -11.84
N VAL A 318 4.06 8.75 -13.08
CA VAL A 318 4.47 7.78 -14.10
C VAL A 318 5.93 8.00 -14.49
N GLY A 319 6.74 6.94 -14.38
CA GLY A 319 8.19 7.00 -14.60
C GLY A 319 9.00 7.30 -13.33
N ILE A 320 8.37 7.75 -12.25
CA ILE A 320 8.96 7.91 -10.92
C ILE A 320 8.74 6.62 -10.11
N VAL A 321 7.47 6.23 -9.93
CA VAL A 321 7.12 4.97 -9.24
C VAL A 321 7.73 3.76 -9.96
N HIS A 322 8.07 2.72 -9.22
CA HIS A 322 8.79 1.53 -9.71
C HIS A 322 10.20 1.83 -10.24
N SER A 323 10.80 2.94 -9.82
CA SER A 323 12.15 3.34 -10.18
C SER A 323 12.99 3.74 -8.96
N GLU A 324 14.28 4.06 -9.15
CA GLU A 324 15.16 4.55 -8.08
C GLU A 324 14.85 6.00 -7.68
N GLU A 325 14.16 6.72 -8.52
CA GLU A 325 13.70 8.08 -8.26
C GLU A 325 12.60 8.09 -7.19
N ASP A 326 11.86 6.99 -6.99
CA ASP A 326 10.88 6.83 -5.92
C ASP A 326 11.56 6.61 -4.57
N ASN A 327 12.00 7.71 -3.97
CA ASN A 327 12.73 7.70 -2.71
C ASN A 327 12.38 8.90 -1.81
N MET A 328 12.81 8.88 -0.56
CA MET A 328 12.50 9.89 0.45
C MET A 328 12.87 11.33 0.07
N SER A 329 13.85 11.54 -0.82
CA SER A 329 14.32 12.89 -1.18
C SER A 329 13.33 13.69 -2.02
N ILE A 330 12.31 13.03 -2.58
CA ILE A 330 11.26 13.68 -3.39
C ILE A 330 9.95 13.89 -2.62
N ILE A 331 9.91 13.61 -1.33
CA ILE A 331 8.70 13.71 -0.52
C ILE A 331 8.53 15.12 0.03
N ASP A 332 7.31 15.63 -0.07
CA ASP A 332 6.80 16.85 0.57
C ASP A 332 5.93 16.45 1.79
N PHE A 333 6.54 16.51 2.97
CA PHE A 333 5.87 16.14 4.21
C PHE A 333 4.77 17.13 4.61
N GLU A 334 4.89 18.43 4.25
CA GLU A 334 3.84 19.43 4.52
C GLU A 334 2.58 19.11 3.70
N LEU A 335 2.76 18.63 2.45
CA LEU A 335 1.65 18.17 1.63
C LEU A 335 1.01 16.91 2.24
N LEU A 336 1.79 15.93 2.68
CA LEU A 336 1.26 14.71 3.32
C LEU A 336 0.47 15.02 4.59
N ASP A 337 0.97 15.93 5.45
CA ASP A 337 0.23 16.39 6.62
C ASP A 337 -1.09 17.07 6.24
N SER A 338 -1.08 17.90 5.20
CA SER A 338 -2.28 18.58 4.71
C SER A 338 -3.32 17.59 4.17
N ILE A 339 -2.89 16.56 3.45
CA ILE A 339 -3.77 15.49 2.95
C ILE A 339 -4.36 14.71 4.12
N LYS A 340 -3.54 14.35 5.12
CA LYS A 340 -3.98 13.65 6.33
C LYS A 340 -5.02 14.48 7.08
N ASP A 341 -4.79 15.77 7.26
CA ASP A 341 -5.71 16.66 7.96
C ASP A 341 -7.05 16.78 7.22
N ALA A 342 -7.02 16.95 5.89
CA ALA A 342 -8.22 16.99 5.06
C ALA A 342 -9.01 15.67 5.11
N LEU A 343 -8.33 14.52 5.06
CA LEU A 343 -8.99 13.21 5.20
C LEU A 343 -9.66 13.06 6.58
N VAL A 344 -8.98 13.43 7.64
CA VAL A 344 -9.53 13.38 9.01
C VAL A 344 -10.73 14.32 9.14
N ASP A 345 -10.62 15.56 8.64
CA ASP A 345 -11.72 16.54 8.61
C ASP A 345 -12.92 16.02 7.81
N PHE A 346 -12.68 15.38 6.66
CA PHE A 346 -13.74 14.76 5.86
C PHE A 346 -14.49 13.69 6.67
N LEU A 347 -13.76 12.77 7.30
CA LEU A 347 -14.33 11.65 8.05
C LEU A 347 -15.09 12.11 9.32
N ILE A 348 -14.67 13.20 9.93
CA ILE A 348 -15.38 13.78 11.09
C ILE A 348 -16.65 14.50 10.64
N ASN A 349 -16.57 15.32 9.59
CA ASN A 349 -17.69 16.17 9.16
C ASN A 349 -18.78 15.39 8.41
N ASN A 350 -18.45 14.26 7.80
CA ASN A 350 -19.38 13.42 7.04
C ASN A 350 -19.61 12.04 7.69
N ASN A 351 -19.37 11.91 9.01
CA ASN A 351 -19.45 10.63 9.69
C ASN A 351 -20.86 10.02 9.78
N ASP A 352 -21.89 10.75 9.42
CA ASP A 352 -23.27 10.30 9.32
C ASP A 352 -23.69 9.92 7.88
N LYS A 353 -22.80 10.11 6.90
CA LYS A 353 -23.05 9.76 5.50
C LYS A 353 -22.49 8.39 5.14
N VAL A 354 -23.16 7.74 4.21
CA VAL A 354 -22.67 6.65 3.38
C VAL A 354 -23.00 6.96 1.92
N TYR A 355 -22.21 6.50 0.98
CA TYR A 355 -22.30 6.90 -0.42
C TYR A 355 -22.59 5.73 -1.34
#